data_a78c599ab26f405ee37c61ff3dc190c2
#
_entry.id   a78c599ab26f405ee37c61ff3dc190c2
#
_cell.length_a   1.000
_cell.length_b   1.000
_cell.length_c   1.000
_cell.angle_alpha   90.00
_cell.angle_beta   90.00
_cell.angle_gamma   90.00
#
_symmetry.space_group_name_H-M   'P 1'
#
loop_
_entity.id
_entity.type
_entity.pdbx_description
1 polymer ?
#
loop_
_entity_poly.entity_id
_entity_poly.type
_entity_poly.pdbx_seq_one_letter_code
_entity_poly.pdbx_strand_id
1 'polypeptide(L)'
;MKKLIKAFICACVLAGLLTADGFACAEAGSGELSVHVFSFGKADSYLITTEGSAVLIDCGESENGKEIVQYLKEKGFSKLDCLILTHFDKDHVGGAAKVLKSIQVQRVLQSNSPKDSKQMEKYLKALDGTDIEAETVSEVLTFTIGDAEFTVYPPQRDNYEKDPSNNSSLATAVRFGENSFLFTGDAESARLAEIVSLELGTFDLLQIPHHGEWDMLLVNLLRMTDPSYALITSSEEEPEDMRTMQLLQQESVEALLAREGELDIVSDGRTVAVSRAGDTGEALAPAA
;
A
#
# COMPACT_ATOMS: atom_id res chain seq x y z
N MET A 1 77.59 43.57 23.28
CA MET A 1 77.45 43.39 21.84
C MET A 1 76.23 42.48 21.64
N LYS A 2 75.14 43.10 21.23
CA LYS A 2 73.77 42.42 21.22
C LYS A 2 73.51 41.93 19.82
N LYS A 3 73.23 40.61 19.67
CA LYS A 3 72.76 40.06 18.40
C LYS A 3 71.21 39.85 18.54
N LEU A 4 70.49 40.52 17.65
CA LEU A 4 69.07 40.33 17.46
C LEU A 4 68.80 38.98 16.73
N ILE A 5 67.95 38.18 17.29
CA ILE A 5 67.36 36.99 16.64
C ILE A 5 65.96 37.38 16.23
N LYS A 6 65.68 37.44 14.91
CA LYS A 6 64.33 37.60 14.38
C LYS A 6 63.65 36.25 14.40
N ALA A 7 62.54 36.14 15.18
CA ALA A 7 61.65 35.00 15.12
C ALA A 7 60.67 35.13 13.95
N PHE A 8 60.66 34.15 13.09
CA PHE A 8 59.70 34.00 12.00
C PHE A 8 58.48 33.21 12.52
N ILE A 9 57.39 33.92 12.67
CA ILE A 9 56.09 33.25 13.01
C ILE A 9 55.46 32.73 11.73
N CYS A 10 55.45 31.41 11.55
CA CYS A 10 54.74 30.75 10.48
C CYS A 10 53.30 30.53 10.97
N ALA A 11 52.36 31.30 10.46
CA ALA A 11 50.93 31.08 10.71
C ALA A 11 50.41 29.99 9.76
N CYS A 12 50.27 28.78 10.25
CA CYS A 12 49.50 27.72 9.55
C CYS A 12 48.01 28.01 9.70
N VAL A 13 47.38 28.50 8.65
CA VAL A 13 45.91 28.54 8.54
C VAL A 13 45.45 27.13 8.21
N LEU A 14 44.90 26.43 9.20
CA LEU A 14 44.15 25.19 8.96
C LEU A 14 42.80 25.58 8.40
N ALA A 15 42.65 25.47 7.08
CA ALA A 15 41.33 25.47 6.45
C ALA A 15 40.65 24.13 6.72
N GLY A 16 39.76 24.08 7.71
CA GLY A 16 38.85 22.96 7.91
C GLY A 16 37.85 22.89 6.76
N LEU A 17 38.02 21.91 5.89
CA LEU A 17 36.93 21.49 5.00
C LEU A 17 35.82 20.87 5.88
N LEU A 18 34.78 21.64 6.12
CA LEU A 18 33.47 21.10 6.48
C LEU A 18 32.90 20.43 5.21
N THR A 19 33.02 19.13 5.11
CA THR A 19 32.20 18.36 4.20
C THR A 19 30.77 18.42 4.76
N ALA A 20 29.96 19.30 4.20
CA ALA A 20 28.52 19.17 4.31
C ALA A 20 28.17 17.87 3.61
N ASP A 21 27.88 16.83 4.38
CA ASP A 21 27.15 15.69 3.86
C ASP A 21 25.80 16.23 3.40
N GLY A 22 25.74 16.51 2.12
CA GLY A 22 24.48 16.83 1.46
C GLY A 22 23.59 15.61 1.57
N PHE A 23 22.54 15.73 2.36
CA PHE A 23 21.35 14.92 2.14
C PHE A 23 20.97 15.15 0.69
N ALA A 24 21.23 14.16 -0.15
CA ALA A 24 20.69 14.11 -1.48
C ALA A 24 19.16 14.05 -1.30
N CYS A 25 18.51 15.19 -1.49
CA CYS A 25 17.08 15.22 -1.73
C CYS A 25 16.90 14.35 -2.98
N ALA A 26 16.25 13.20 -2.85
CA ALA A 26 15.87 12.41 -4.00
C ALA A 26 15.12 13.37 -4.93
N GLU A 27 15.60 13.53 -6.17
CA GLU A 27 14.84 14.26 -7.17
C GLU A 27 13.48 13.58 -7.25
N ALA A 28 12.39 14.34 -7.06
CA ALA A 28 11.04 13.82 -7.25
C ALA A 28 10.99 13.21 -8.64
N GLY A 29 10.63 11.92 -8.73
CA GLY A 29 10.50 11.22 -10.00
C GLY A 29 9.66 12.05 -10.96
N SER A 30 10.00 12.08 -12.22
CA SER A 30 9.28 12.86 -13.25
C SER A 30 7.95 12.20 -13.65
N GLY A 31 7.60 11.10 -13.01
CA GLY A 31 6.44 10.27 -13.28
C GLY A 31 5.25 10.55 -12.34
N GLU A 32 4.19 9.81 -12.58
CA GLU A 32 2.95 9.82 -11.81
C GLU A 32 2.71 8.42 -11.24
N LEU A 33 2.30 8.33 -9.98
CA LEU A 33 1.76 7.10 -9.40
C LEU A 33 0.26 7.22 -9.31
N SER A 34 -0.46 6.22 -9.78
CA SER A 34 -1.92 6.12 -9.65
C SER A 34 -2.31 4.88 -8.87
N VAL A 35 -3.21 5.03 -7.92
CA VAL A 35 -3.90 3.94 -7.23
C VAL A 35 -5.35 3.95 -7.69
N HIS A 36 -5.71 2.96 -8.49
CA HIS A 36 -7.10 2.71 -8.84
C HIS A 36 -7.73 1.76 -7.83
N VAL A 37 -8.83 2.18 -7.24
CA VAL A 37 -9.61 1.43 -6.26
C VAL A 37 -10.88 0.92 -6.92
N PHE A 38 -11.01 -0.38 -7.06
CA PHE A 38 -12.21 -0.98 -7.61
C PHE A 38 -13.38 -0.89 -6.62
N SER A 39 -14.59 -0.66 -7.13
CA SER A 39 -15.82 -0.62 -6.35
C SER A 39 -16.52 -1.99 -6.39
N PHE A 40 -15.98 -2.95 -5.65
CA PHE A 40 -16.48 -4.33 -5.59
C PHE A 40 -17.33 -4.62 -4.34
N GLY A 41 -17.89 -3.58 -3.72
CA GLY A 41 -18.58 -3.73 -2.44
C GLY A 41 -17.59 -4.04 -1.32
N LYS A 42 -17.91 -5.03 -0.49
CA LYS A 42 -17.03 -5.49 0.61
C LYS A 42 -15.99 -6.48 0.07
N ALA A 43 -15.15 -6.01 -0.84
CA ALA A 43 -14.05 -6.81 -1.39
C ALA A 43 -12.89 -5.90 -1.82
N ASP A 44 -11.67 -6.32 -1.56
CA ASP A 44 -10.47 -5.52 -1.81
C ASP A 44 -9.85 -5.81 -3.17
N SER A 45 -9.55 -4.75 -3.90
CA SER A 45 -8.66 -4.79 -5.07
C SER A 45 -8.13 -3.40 -5.37
N TYR A 46 -6.81 -3.26 -5.39
CA TYR A 46 -6.10 -1.99 -5.61
C TYR A 46 -5.07 -2.16 -6.71
N LEU A 47 -5.21 -1.43 -7.82
CA LEU A 47 -4.23 -1.42 -8.89
C LEU A 47 -3.34 -0.19 -8.76
N ILE A 48 -2.06 -0.40 -8.49
CA ILE A 48 -1.05 0.65 -8.36
C ILE A 48 -0.22 0.66 -9.64
N THR A 49 -0.17 1.81 -10.33
CA THR A 49 0.54 1.96 -11.59
C THR A 49 1.51 3.13 -11.55
N THR A 50 2.66 2.97 -12.21
CA THR A 50 3.66 4.02 -12.43
C THR A 50 4.49 3.66 -13.66
N GLU A 51 4.73 4.61 -14.60
CA GLU A 51 5.61 4.49 -15.76
C GLU A 51 5.47 3.18 -16.58
N GLY A 52 4.23 2.71 -16.77
CA GLY A 52 3.97 1.48 -17.52
C GLY A 52 4.15 0.19 -16.73
N SER A 53 4.43 0.29 -15.45
CA SER A 53 4.46 -0.81 -14.48
C SER A 53 3.17 -0.91 -13.70
N ALA A 54 2.79 -2.11 -13.26
CA ALA A 54 1.56 -2.36 -12.55
C ALA A 54 1.73 -3.38 -11.41
N VAL A 55 1.23 -3.02 -10.23
CA VAL A 55 1.12 -3.89 -9.05
C VAL A 55 -0.34 -4.01 -8.67
N LEU A 56 -0.83 -5.20 -8.45
CA LEU A 56 -2.19 -5.45 -7.97
C LEU A 56 -2.12 -5.97 -6.52
N ILE A 57 -2.83 -5.33 -5.62
CA ILE A 57 -3.05 -5.80 -4.25
C ILE A 57 -4.47 -6.33 -4.18
N ASP A 58 -4.61 -7.61 -3.90
CA ASP A 58 -5.85 -8.38 -3.88
C ASP A 58 -6.67 -8.36 -5.20
N CYS A 59 -7.65 -9.24 -5.30
CA CYS A 59 -8.37 -9.50 -6.54
C CYS A 59 -9.88 -9.55 -6.38
N GLY A 60 -10.41 -9.07 -5.26
CA GLY A 60 -11.84 -9.15 -4.98
C GLY A 60 -12.38 -10.58 -4.94
N GLU A 61 -13.68 -10.73 -5.13
CA GLU A 61 -14.36 -12.01 -5.26
C GLU A 61 -14.14 -12.66 -6.64
N SER A 62 -14.60 -13.90 -6.80
CA SER A 62 -14.34 -14.70 -8.03
C SER A 62 -14.86 -14.04 -9.32
N GLU A 63 -15.96 -13.32 -9.28
CA GLU A 63 -16.54 -12.56 -10.38
C GLU A 63 -15.73 -11.33 -10.77
N ASN A 64 -15.10 -10.68 -9.79
CA ASN A 64 -14.34 -9.43 -10.00
C ASN A 64 -13.08 -9.64 -10.83
N GLY A 65 -12.48 -10.82 -10.80
CA GLY A 65 -11.29 -11.10 -11.60
C GLY A 65 -11.45 -10.88 -13.11
N LYS A 66 -12.68 -10.94 -13.64
CA LYS A 66 -12.94 -10.61 -15.06
C LYS A 66 -12.84 -9.10 -15.32
N GLU A 67 -13.38 -8.30 -14.42
CA GLU A 67 -13.39 -6.85 -14.51
C GLU A 67 -11.99 -6.29 -14.34
N ILE A 68 -11.23 -6.78 -13.35
CA ILE A 68 -9.80 -6.45 -13.19
C ILE A 68 -9.02 -6.70 -14.48
N VAL A 69 -9.19 -7.88 -15.10
CA VAL A 69 -8.52 -8.24 -16.35
C VAL A 69 -8.94 -7.32 -17.49
N GLN A 70 -10.21 -6.95 -17.56
CA GLN A 70 -10.73 -6.05 -18.56
C GLN A 70 -10.14 -4.66 -18.39
N TYR A 71 -10.16 -4.12 -17.17
CA TYR A 71 -9.59 -2.81 -16.84
C TYR A 71 -8.09 -2.74 -17.18
N LEU A 72 -7.30 -3.73 -16.77
CA LEU A 72 -5.89 -3.80 -17.12
C LEU A 72 -5.66 -3.70 -18.63
N LYS A 73 -6.44 -4.44 -19.44
CA LYS A 73 -6.33 -4.43 -20.89
C LYS A 73 -6.75 -3.09 -21.50
N GLU A 74 -7.81 -2.48 -20.99
CA GLU A 74 -8.28 -1.16 -21.44
C GLU A 74 -7.26 -0.07 -21.14
N LYS A 75 -6.56 -0.17 -20.01
CA LYS A 75 -5.43 0.71 -19.66
C LYS A 75 -4.11 0.35 -20.37
N GLY A 76 -4.11 -0.69 -21.22
CA GLY A 76 -2.94 -1.09 -22.02
C GLY A 76 -1.94 -1.98 -21.29
N PHE A 77 -2.25 -2.48 -20.10
CA PHE A 77 -1.40 -3.40 -19.36
C PHE A 77 -1.57 -4.84 -19.86
N SER A 78 -0.51 -5.44 -20.36
CA SER A 78 -0.47 -6.86 -20.75
C SER A 78 0.14 -7.75 -19.67
N LYS A 79 0.76 -7.15 -18.65
CA LYS A 79 1.42 -7.82 -17.53
C LYS A 79 1.16 -7.08 -16.22
N LEU A 80 1.28 -7.83 -15.12
CA LEU A 80 1.49 -7.30 -13.78
C LEU A 80 2.95 -7.59 -13.36
N ASP A 81 3.63 -6.59 -12.84
CA ASP A 81 4.97 -6.74 -12.30
C ASP A 81 4.93 -7.46 -10.94
N CYS A 82 3.88 -7.23 -10.17
CA CYS A 82 3.62 -7.96 -8.92
C CYS A 82 2.12 -8.11 -8.65
N LEU A 83 1.74 -9.26 -8.13
CA LEU A 83 0.47 -9.53 -7.48
C LEU A 83 0.74 -9.77 -5.99
N ILE A 84 0.12 -8.99 -5.11
CA ILE A 84 0.22 -9.13 -3.65
C ILE A 84 -1.13 -9.64 -3.15
N LEU A 85 -1.15 -10.80 -2.52
CA LEU A 85 -2.33 -11.34 -1.85
C LEU A 85 -2.16 -11.16 -0.35
N THR A 86 -2.94 -10.25 0.24
CA THR A 86 -2.83 -9.89 1.66
C THR A 86 -3.15 -11.08 2.55
N HIS A 87 -4.24 -11.79 2.24
CA HIS A 87 -4.66 -13.04 2.86
C HIS A 87 -5.60 -13.81 1.91
N PHE A 88 -6.18 -14.93 2.37
CA PHE A 88 -6.86 -15.87 1.47
C PHE A 88 -8.37 -15.93 1.66
N ASP A 89 -9.01 -14.88 2.16
CA ASP A 89 -10.46 -14.79 2.18
C ASP A 89 -11.02 -14.57 0.78
N LYS A 90 -12.27 -14.97 0.56
CA LYS A 90 -12.87 -15.03 -0.77
C LYS A 90 -12.92 -13.68 -1.49
N ASP A 91 -13.06 -12.62 -0.73
CA ASP A 91 -13.17 -11.21 -1.12
C ASP A 91 -11.82 -10.53 -1.36
N HIS A 92 -10.72 -11.29 -1.22
CA HIS A 92 -9.33 -10.88 -1.53
C HIS A 92 -8.70 -11.78 -2.60
N VAL A 93 -8.74 -13.12 -2.39
CA VAL A 93 -8.10 -14.06 -3.33
C VAL A 93 -9.02 -14.51 -4.46
N GLY A 94 -10.32 -14.21 -4.38
CA GLY A 94 -11.34 -14.79 -5.24
C GLY A 94 -11.08 -14.66 -6.74
N GLY A 95 -10.70 -13.48 -7.20
CA GLY A 95 -10.41 -13.17 -8.60
C GLY A 95 -9.02 -13.61 -9.08
N ALA A 96 -8.09 -13.96 -8.17
CA ALA A 96 -6.68 -14.22 -8.48
C ALA A 96 -6.49 -15.31 -9.55
N ALA A 97 -7.28 -16.38 -9.49
CA ALA A 97 -7.23 -17.45 -10.49
C ALA A 97 -7.57 -16.96 -11.91
N LYS A 98 -8.45 -15.96 -12.04
CA LYS A 98 -8.79 -15.37 -13.34
C LYS A 98 -7.70 -14.42 -13.82
N VAL A 99 -7.12 -13.63 -12.94
CA VAL A 99 -6.00 -12.75 -13.24
C VAL A 99 -4.81 -13.58 -13.75
N LEU A 100 -4.34 -14.58 -13.01
CA LEU A 100 -3.22 -15.45 -13.37
C LEU A 100 -3.40 -16.16 -14.72
N LYS A 101 -4.63 -16.53 -15.09
CA LYS A 101 -4.93 -17.17 -16.38
C LYS A 101 -5.02 -16.21 -17.56
N SER A 102 -5.13 -14.91 -17.32
CA SER A 102 -5.50 -13.95 -18.37
C SER A 102 -4.48 -12.85 -18.59
N ILE A 103 -3.63 -12.57 -17.61
CA ILE A 103 -2.57 -11.56 -17.61
C ILE A 103 -1.27 -12.27 -17.21
N GLN A 104 -0.17 -11.90 -17.84
CA GLN A 104 1.14 -12.34 -17.41
C GLN A 104 1.48 -11.69 -16.07
N VAL A 105 1.71 -12.48 -15.03
CA VAL A 105 2.17 -11.99 -13.73
C VAL A 105 3.65 -12.34 -13.60
N GLN A 106 4.50 -11.40 -13.16
CA GLN A 106 5.94 -11.65 -13.03
C GLN A 106 6.32 -12.17 -11.64
N ARG A 107 5.61 -11.71 -10.61
CA ARG A 107 5.85 -12.07 -9.21
C ARG A 107 4.54 -12.19 -8.46
N VAL A 108 4.43 -13.16 -7.58
CA VAL A 108 3.31 -13.30 -6.64
C VAL A 108 3.87 -13.29 -5.22
N LEU A 109 3.42 -12.34 -4.40
CA LEU A 109 3.67 -12.28 -2.97
C LEU A 109 2.40 -12.69 -2.24
N GLN A 110 2.53 -13.53 -1.22
CA GLN A 110 1.37 -14.05 -0.50
C GLN A 110 1.63 -14.19 1.00
N SER A 111 0.54 -14.21 1.77
CA SER A 111 0.56 -14.49 3.20
C SER A 111 0.98 -15.95 3.50
N ASN A 112 1.39 -16.19 4.76
CA ASN A 112 1.84 -17.49 5.26
C ASN A 112 0.71 -18.40 5.77
N SER A 113 -0.56 -17.95 5.78
CA SER A 113 -1.69 -18.67 6.39
C SER A 113 -2.70 -19.13 5.33
N PRO A 114 -2.47 -20.27 4.66
CA PRO A 114 -3.40 -20.79 3.65
C PRO A 114 -4.74 -21.15 4.28
N LYS A 115 -5.82 -20.90 3.55
CA LYS A 115 -7.20 -21.20 3.95
C LYS A 115 -7.76 -22.37 3.15
N ASP A 116 -8.43 -23.31 3.81
CA ASP A 116 -9.16 -24.39 3.13
C ASP A 116 -10.46 -23.82 2.53
N SER A 117 -10.39 -23.43 1.25
CA SER A 117 -11.50 -22.84 0.52
C SER A 117 -11.45 -23.14 -0.97
N LYS A 118 -12.61 -23.10 -1.63
CA LYS A 118 -12.68 -23.28 -3.09
C LYS A 118 -11.93 -22.20 -3.87
N GLN A 119 -11.85 -20.99 -3.33
CA GLN A 119 -11.10 -19.89 -3.92
C GLN A 119 -9.61 -20.16 -3.87
N MET A 120 -9.11 -20.62 -2.72
CA MET A 120 -7.72 -21.04 -2.56
C MET A 120 -7.34 -22.19 -3.50
N GLU A 121 -8.21 -23.24 -3.60
CA GLU A 121 -8.00 -24.34 -4.56
C GLU A 121 -7.88 -23.84 -6.01
N LYS A 122 -8.77 -22.90 -6.41
CA LYS A 122 -8.75 -22.32 -7.76
C LYS A 122 -7.49 -21.50 -8.00
N TYR A 123 -7.07 -20.71 -6.99
CA TYR A 123 -5.85 -19.92 -7.05
C TYR A 123 -4.63 -20.84 -7.21
N LEU A 124 -4.45 -21.83 -6.34
CA LEU A 124 -3.32 -22.76 -6.41
C LEU A 124 -3.29 -23.52 -7.75
N LYS A 125 -4.43 -23.97 -8.24
CA LYS A 125 -4.52 -24.62 -9.57
C LYS A 125 -4.16 -23.66 -10.71
N ALA A 126 -4.49 -22.38 -10.58
CA ALA A 126 -4.12 -21.39 -11.59
C ALA A 126 -2.64 -21.08 -11.54
N LEU A 127 -2.06 -21.00 -10.35
CA LEU A 127 -0.64 -20.79 -10.11
C LEU A 127 0.20 -21.96 -10.65
N ASP A 128 -0.22 -23.22 -10.39
CA ASP A 128 0.43 -24.45 -10.92
C ASP A 128 0.43 -24.47 -12.47
N GLY A 129 -0.49 -23.78 -13.09
CA GLY A 129 -0.55 -23.61 -14.55
C GLY A 129 0.36 -22.51 -15.10
N THR A 130 1.18 -21.88 -14.28
CA THR A 130 2.16 -20.85 -14.63
C THR A 130 3.57 -21.31 -14.29
N ASP A 131 4.59 -20.57 -14.75
CA ASP A 131 5.99 -20.81 -14.34
C ASP A 131 6.37 -20.00 -13.09
N ILE A 132 5.38 -19.47 -12.34
CA ILE A 132 5.60 -18.61 -11.18
C ILE A 132 5.60 -19.45 -9.91
N GLU A 133 6.63 -19.31 -9.11
CA GLU A 133 6.63 -19.74 -7.72
C GLU A 133 6.17 -18.56 -6.83
N ALA A 134 5.02 -18.72 -6.14
CA ALA A 134 4.55 -17.71 -5.24
C ALA A 134 5.46 -17.61 -4.01
N GLU A 135 5.91 -16.41 -3.72
CA GLU A 135 6.74 -16.11 -2.57
C GLU A 135 5.89 -15.86 -1.32
N THR A 136 5.98 -16.74 -0.34
CA THR A 136 5.38 -16.49 0.98
C THR A 136 6.25 -15.50 1.74
N VAL A 137 5.69 -14.34 2.04
CA VAL A 137 6.41 -13.27 2.74
C VAL A 137 6.48 -13.61 4.24
N SER A 138 7.69 -13.91 4.72
CA SER A 138 7.97 -14.25 6.14
C SER A 138 8.86 -13.24 6.85
N GLU A 139 9.50 -12.34 6.10
CA GLU A 139 10.31 -11.24 6.60
C GLU A 139 9.93 -9.96 5.88
N VAL A 140 10.26 -8.79 6.46
CA VAL A 140 10.01 -7.50 5.81
C VAL A 140 10.73 -7.47 4.46
N LEU A 141 9.96 -7.23 3.40
CA LEU A 141 10.45 -7.28 2.04
C LEU A 141 10.29 -5.91 1.37
N THR A 142 11.39 -5.31 0.95
CA THR A 142 11.37 -4.04 0.21
C THR A 142 11.84 -4.25 -1.22
N PHE A 143 11.14 -3.66 -2.18
CA PHE A 143 11.48 -3.69 -3.60
C PHE A 143 10.94 -2.44 -4.30
N THR A 144 11.47 -2.15 -5.49
CA THR A 144 11.05 -0.99 -6.30
C THR A 144 10.42 -1.46 -7.60
N ILE A 145 9.34 -0.81 -8.02
CA ILE A 145 8.70 -0.99 -9.32
C ILE A 145 8.45 0.40 -9.91
N GLY A 146 9.05 0.69 -11.07
CA GLY A 146 9.16 2.07 -11.55
C GLY A 146 9.91 2.92 -10.51
N ASP A 147 9.38 4.10 -10.19
CA ASP A 147 9.92 4.99 -9.16
C ASP A 147 9.25 4.80 -7.79
N ALA A 148 8.36 3.82 -7.64
CA ALA A 148 7.67 3.52 -6.39
C ALA A 148 8.40 2.44 -5.59
N GLU A 149 8.63 2.70 -4.30
CA GLU A 149 9.14 1.74 -3.33
C GLU A 149 7.99 1.06 -2.61
N PHE A 150 8.01 -0.26 -2.61
CA PHE A 150 7.06 -1.11 -1.90
C PHE A 150 7.76 -1.79 -0.73
N THR A 151 7.19 -1.69 0.46
CA THR A 151 7.63 -2.46 1.62
C THR A 151 6.48 -3.30 2.15
N VAL A 152 6.63 -4.62 2.09
CA VAL A 152 5.62 -5.58 2.54
C VAL A 152 6.02 -6.11 3.91
N TYR A 153 5.13 -5.94 4.88
CA TYR A 153 5.29 -6.36 6.28
C TYR A 153 4.47 -7.62 6.53
N PRO A 154 5.10 -8.75 6.77
CA PRO A 154 4.39 -9.99 7.10
C PRO A 154 3.80 -9.97 8.50
N PRO A 155 2.85 -10.87 8.82
CA PRO A 155 2.45 -11.15 10.18
C PRO A 155 3.66 -11.63 11.00
N GLN A 156 3.71 -11.23 12.29
CA GLN A 156 4.81 -11.59 13.17
C GLN A 156 4.65 -12.98 13.81
N ARG A 157 3.54 -13.65 13.50
CA ARG A 157 3.20 -14.98 14.03
C ARG A 157 2.80 -15.92 12.91
N ASP A 158 3.09 -17.19 13.09
CA ASP A 158 2.68 -18.24 12.15
C ASP A 158 1.20 -18.62 12.29
N ASN A 159 0.57 -18.27 13.41
CA ASN A 159 -0.83 -18.59 13.69
C ASN A 159 -1.45 -17.60 14.68
N TYR A 160 -2.74 -17.38 14.55
CA TYR A 160 -3.55 -16.54 15.43
C TYR A 160 -4.74 -17.36 15.97
N GLU A 161 -5.04 -17.20 17.26
CA GLU A 161 -6.14 -17.92 17.93
C GLU A 161 -7.52 -17.42 17.46
N LYS A 162 -7.59 -16.13 17.15
CA LYS A 162 -8.80 -15.47 16.61
C LYS A 162 -8.54 -15.03 15.19
N ASP A 163 -9.55 -15.21 14.34
CA ASP A 163 -9.59 -14.71 12.97
C ASP A 163 -8.24 -14.90 12.24
N PRO A 164 -7.74 -16.16 12.19
CA PRO A 164 -6.38 -16.45 11.73
C PRO A 164 -6.14 -15.99 10.29
N SER A 165 -7.15 -15.97 9.43
CA SER A 165 -7.05 -15.50 8.06
C SER A 165 -6.78 -13.99 8.03
N ASN A 166 -7.65 -13.19 8.64
CA ASN A 166 -7.57 -11.73 8.68
C ASN A 166 -6.28 -11.25 9.39
N ASN A 167 -5.97 -11.86 10.55
CA ASN A 167 -4.73 -11.53 11.28
C ASN A 167 -3.46 -11.98 10.57
N SER A 168 -3.54 -12.78 9.50
CA SER A 168 -2.39 -13.09 8.65
C SER A 168 -2.19 -12.10 7.51
N SER A 169 -2.94 -11.00 7.44
CA SER A 169 -2.84 -10.00 6.37
C SER A 169 -1.43 -9.41 6.26
N LEU A 170 -0.91 -9.42 5.04
CA LEU A 170 0.25 -8.60 4.68
C LEU A 170 -0.15 -7.13 4.75
N ALA A 171 0.67 -6.30 5.38
CA ALA A 171 0.55 -4.86 5.25
C ALA A 171 1.56 -4.36 4.23
N THR A 172 1.14 -3.46 3.32
CA THR A 172 2.00 -2.95 2.25
C THR A 172 2.07 -1.43 2.32
N ALA A 173 3.26 -0.90 2.55
CA ALA A 173 3.56 0.51 2.41
C ALA A 173 4.09 0.78 0.99
N VAL A 174 3.59 1.84 0.37
CA VAL A 174 4.05 2.33 -0.94
C VAL A 174 4.54 3.75 -0.77
N ARG A 175 5.75 4.05 -1.23
CA ARG A 175 6.34 5.38 -1.20
C ARG A 175 6.65 5.85 -2.62
N PHE A 176 6.27 7.08 -2.91
CA PHE A 176 6.53 7.71 -4.20
C PHE A 176 6.84 9.20 -4.00
N GLY A 177 8.09 9.58 -4.21
CA GLY A 177 8.55 10.93 -3.84
C GLY A 177 8.37 11.22 -2.35
N GLU A 178 7.60 12.25 -2.04
CA GLU A 178 7.26 12.65 -0.67
C GLU A 178 5.97 11.97 -0.17
N ASN A 179 5.19 11.35 -1.06
CA ASN A 179 3.91 10.73 -0.72
C ASN A 179 4.03 9.26 -0.32
N SER A 180 3.09 8.81 0.51
CA SER A 180 3.07 7.45 1.04
C SER A 180 1.65 6.93 1.29
N PHE A 181 1.46 5.63 1.04
CA PHE A 181 0.18 4.94 1.09
C PHE A 181 0.35 3.64 1.88
N LEU A 182 -0.57 3.34 2.79
CA LEU A 182 -0.55 2.12 3.59
C LEU A 182 -1.80 1.29 3.36
N PHE A 183 -1.60 0.06 2.90
CA PHE A 183 -2.64 -0.97 2.74
C PHE A 183 -2.45 -2.02 3.82
N THR A 184 -3.49 -2.35 4.57
CA THR A 184 -3.44 -3.19 5.76
C THR A 184 -4.17 -4.51 5.62
N GLY A 185 -4.90 -4.70 4.47
CA GLY A 185 -5.82 -5.80 4.28
C GLY A 185 -6.87 -5.83 5.40
N ASP A 186 -7.22 -7.01 5.85
CA ASP A 186 -8.23 -7.21 6.90
C ASP A 186 -7.62 -7.40 8.28
N ALA A 187 -6.50 -6.73 8.56
CA ALA A 187 -5.85 -6.79 9.86
C ALA A 187 -6.82 -6.52 11.00
N GLU A 188 -7.00 -7.49 11.89
CA GLU A 188 -7.77 -7.36 13.12
C GLU A 188 -6.88 -7.12 14.33
N SER A 189 -7.45 -7.12 15.54
CA SER A 189 -6.79 -6.68 16.77
C SER A 189 -5.36 -7.20 16.95
N ALA A 190 -5.10 -8.48 16.68
CA ALA A 190 -3.77 -9.05 16.89
C ALA A 190 -2.76 -8.51 15.86
N ARG A 191 -3.16 -8.46 14.59
CA ARG A 191 -2.33 -7.94 13.50
C ARG A 191 -2.18 -6.41 13.58
N LEU A 192 -3.26 -5.69 13.96
CA LEU A 192 -3.22 -4.25 14.20
C LEU A 192 -2.22 -3.89 15.31
N ALA A 193 -2.18 -4.66 16.41
CA ALA A 193 -1.20 -4.46 17.46
C ALA A 193 0.25 -4.59 16.94
N GLU A 194 0.48 -5.55 16.04
CA GLU A 194 1.79 -5.72 15.38
C GLU A 194 2.12 -4.53 14.49
N ILE A 195 1.18 -4.11 13.60
CA ILE A 195 1.39 -2.97 12.68
C ILE A 195 1.68 -1.69 13.47
N VAL A 196 0.90 -1.41 14.51
CA VAL A 196 1.13 -0.24 15.38
C VAL A 196 2.51 -0.30 16.04
N SER A 197 2.97 -1.49 16.46
CA SER A 197 4.29 -1.66 17.09
C SER A 197 5.48 -1.44 16.15
N LEU A 198 5.26 -1.43 14.83
CA LEU A 198 6.31 -1.17 13.84
C LEU A 198 6.69 0.32 13.74
N GLU A 199 5.87 1.22 14.30
CA GLU A 199 6.12 2.67 14.29
C GLU A 199 6.47 3.21 12.89
N LEU A 200 5.63 2.85 11.88
CA LEU A 200 5.90 3.06 10.45
C LEU A 200 5.99 4.55 10.02
N GLY A 201 5.56 5.47 10.89
CA GLY A 201 5.49 6.90 10.60
C GLY A 201 4.21 7.30 9.87
N THR A 202 4.21 8.49 9.27
CA THR A 202 3.03 9.10 8.64
C THR A 202 2.80 8.61 7.21
N PHE A 203 1.53 8.67 6.79
CA PHE A 203 1.09 8.30 5.44
C PHE A 203 0.03 9.29 4.96
N ASP A 204 0.02 9.62 3.68
CA ASP A 204 -1.02 10.46 3.07
C ASP A 204 -2.35 9.72 2.99
N LEU A 205 -2.30 8.40 2.73
CA LEU A 205 -3.47 7.54 2.64
C LEU A 205 -3.29 6.29 3.49
N LEU A 206 -4.33 5.95 4.24
CA LEU A 206 -4.47 4.68 4.97
C LEU A 206 -5.69 3.91 4.45
N GLN A 207 -5.51 2.69 3.96
CA GLN A 207 -6.64 1.78 3.81
C GLN A 207 -7.03 1.32 5.22
N ILE A 208 -8.27 1.64 5.62
CA ILE A 208 -8.83 1.24 6.90
C ILE A 208 -9.06 -0.27 6.86
N PRO A 209 -8.47 -1.01 7.81
CA PRO A 209 -8.52 -2.46 7.79
C PRO A 209 -9.94 -3.01 7.88
N HIS A 210 -10.13 -4.22 7.34
CA HIS A 210 -11.34 -5.02 7.46
C HIS A 210 -12.60 -4.22 7.09
N HIS A 211 -12.57 -3.57 5.92
CA HIS A 211 -13.69 -2.83 5.32
C HIS A 211 -14.29 -1.74 6.22
N GLY A 212 -13.51 -1.20 7.15
CA GLY A 212 -13.97 -0.19 8.09
C GLY A 212 -14.67 -0.74 9.32
N GLU A 213 -14.56 -2.03 9.62
CA GLU A 213 -15.03 -2.59 10.88
C GLU A 213 -14.29 -1.97 12.07
N TRP A 214 -15.00 -1.83 13.18
CA TRP A 214 -14.44 -1.18 14.35
C TRP A 214 -13.46 -2.08 15.12
N ASP A 215 -12.26 -1.57 15.32
CA ASP A 215 -11.31 -2.09 16.30
C ASP A 215 -10.79 -0.93 17.17
N MET A 216 -10.56 -1.18 18.45
CA MET A 216 -10.04 -0.15 19.38
C MET A 216 -8.64 0.33 19.00
N LEU A 217 -7.83 -0.51 18.33
CA LEU A 217 -6.50 -0.17 17.88
C LEU A 217 -6.47 0.76 16.67
N LEU A 218 -7.62 0.98 16.00
CA LEU A 218 -7.73 2.00 14.95
C LEU A 218 -7.34 3.39 15.46
N VAL A 219 -7.64 3.70 16.72
CA VAL A 219 -7.21 4.96 17.36
C VAL A 219 -5.68 5.09 17.34
N ASN A 220 -4.98 4.02 17.67
CA ASN A 220 -3.50 4.02 17.68
C ASN A 220 -2.94 4.04 16.26
N LEU A 221 -3.56 3.28 15.35
CA LEU A 221 -3.16 3.23 13.95
C LEU A 221 -3.28 4.62 13.30
N LEU A 222 -4.44 5.29 13.43
CA LEU A 222 -4.65 6.64 12.88
C LEU A 222 -3.67 7.66 13.46
N ARG A 223 -3.44 7.64 14.77
CA ARG A 223 -2.48 8.55 15.39
C ARG A 223 -1.02 8.30 14.99
N MET A 224 -0.66 7.06 14.69
CA MET A 224 0.67 6.72 14.20
C MET A 224 0.84 7.16 12.75
N THR A 225 -0.19 6.93 11.91
CA THR A 225 -0.12 7.16 10.47
C THR A 225 -0.50 8.59 10.08
N ASP A 226 -1.28 9.30 10.90
CA ASP A 226 -1.74 10.69 10.70
C ASP A 226 -2.16 10.97 9.23
N PRO A 227 -3.10 10.17 8.66
CA PRO A 227 -3.38 10.22 7.24
C PRO A 227 -4.31 11.36 6.89
N SER A 228 -4.15 11.96 5.70
CA SER A 228 -5.12 12.89 5.14
C SER A 228 -6.38 12.16 4.64
N TYR A 229 -6.20 10.95 4.09
CA TYR A 229 -7.25 10.15 3.48
C TYR A 229 -7.34 8.75 4.11
N ALA A 230 -8.57 8.32 4.36
CA ALA A 230 -8.89 6.97 4.83
C ALA A 230 -9.74 6.23 3.77
N LEU A 231 -9.16 5.24 3.12
CA LEU A 231 -9.84 4.41 2.12
C LEU A 231 -10.60 3.28 2.78
N ILE A 232 -11.88 3.11 2.43
CA ILE A 232 -12.74 2.04 2.94
C ILE A 232 -13.45 1.34 1.78
N THR A 233 -13.35 0.03 1.72
CA THR A 233 -14.05 -0.87 0.81
C THR A 233 -15.21 -1.54 1.53
N SER A 234 -16.35 -0.91 1.55
CA SER A 234 -17.60 -1.41 2.14
C SER A 234 -18.68 -1.54 1.08
N SER A 235 -19.86 -2.03 1.44
CA SER A 235 -21.02 -2.06 0.55
C SER A 235 -22.24 -1.37 1.19
N GLU A 236 -23.30 -1.18 0.41
CA GLU A 236 -24.55 -0.65 0.95
C GLU A 236 -25.23 -1.65 1.90
N GLU A 237 -25.04 -2.94 1.67
CA GLU A 237 -25.60 -4.04 2.49
C GLU A 237 -24.77 -4.26 3.77
N GLU A 238 -23.45 -4.07 3.67
CA GLU A 238 -22.51 -4.22 4.77
C GLU A 238 -21.64 -2.93 4.85
N PRO A 239 -22.21 -1.84 5.38
CA PRO A 239 -21.50 -0.57 5.48
C PRO A 239 -20.42 -0.61 6.58
N GLU A 240 -19.50 0.32 6.48
CA GLU A 240 -18.49 0.59 7.51
C GLU A 240 -19.12 0.90 8.88
N ASP A 241 -18.43 0.55 9.96
CA ASP A 241 -18.91 0.81 11.32
C ASP A 241 -19.00 2.32 11.61
N MET A 242 -20.11 2.76 12.18
CA MET A 242 -20.33 4.16 12.53
C MET A 242 -19.27 4.71 13.51
N ARG A 243 -18.70 3.87 14.37
CA ARG A 243 -17.63 4.27 15.30
C ARG A 243 -16.33 4.58 14.55
N THR A 244 -16.05 3.83 13.49
CA THR A 244 -14.92 4.09 12.58
C THR A 244 -15.11 5.44 11.92
N MET A 245 -16.29 5.72 11.36
CA MET A 245 -16.60 6.99 10.73
C MET A 245 -16.55 8.18 11.72
N GLN A 246 -17.02 7.99 12.94
CA GLN A 246 -16.92 9.03 14.00
C GLN A 246 -15.46 9.29 14.39
N LEU A 247 -14.64 8.25 14.46
CA LEU A 247 -13.21 8.40 14.74
C LEU A 247 -12.51 9.16 13.62
N LEU A 248 -12.74 8.83 12.36
CA LEU A 248 -12.17 9.56 11.21
C LEU A 248 -12.56 11.04 11.24
N GLN A 249 -13.83 11.34 11.53
CA GLN A 249 -14.31 12.73 11.67
C GLN A 249 -13.62 13.45 12.84
N GLN A 250 -13.41 12.79 13.99
CA GLN A 250 -12.74 13.37 15.16
C GLN A 250 -11.26 13.67 14.88
N GLU A 251 -10.59 12.80 14.17
CA GLU A 251 -9.18 12.97 13.79
C GLU A 251 -9.01 13.83 12.51
N SER A 252 -10.12 14.36 11.94
CA SER A 252 -10.15 15.20 10.72
C SER A 252 -9.60 14.49 9.48
N VAL A 253 -9.79 13.19 9.38
CA VAL A 253 -9.38 12.37 8.23
C VAL A 253 -10.54 12.28 7.24
N GLU A 254 -10.27 12.53 5.95
CA GLU A 254 -11.26 12.42 4.89
C GLU A 254 -11.51 10.94 4.53
N ALA A 255 -12.78 10.50 4.67
CA ALA A 255 -13.15 9.12 4.32
C ALA A 255 -13.47 8.99 2.84
N LEU A 256 -12.77 8.08 2.16
CA LEU A 256 -12.96 7.72 0.77
C LEU A 256 -13.68 6.36 0.71
N LEU A 257 -14.98 6.38 0.43
CA LEU A 257 -15.82 5.18 0.41
C LEU A 257 -15.90 4.60 -1.00
N ALA A 258 -15.31 3.44 -1.23
CA ALA A 258 -15.33 2.77 -2.54
C ALA A 258 -16.75 2.34 -2.96
N ARG A 259 -17.69 2.13 -2.01
CA ARG A 259 -19.10 1.83 -2.31
C ARG A 259 -19.83 2.96 -3.06
N GLU A 260 -19.31 4.18 -3.01
CA GLU A 260 -19.87 5.33 -3.73
C GLU A 260 -19.36 5.45 -5.18
N GLY A 261 -18.50 4.55 -5.61
CA GLY A 261 -17.89 4.47 -6.95
C GLY A 261 -16.39 4.24 -6.88
N GLU A 262 -15.83 3.79 -8.00
CA GLU A 262 -14.38 3.62 -8.14
C GLU A 262 -13.63 4.93 -7.90
N LEU A 263 -12.42 4.83 -7.36
CA LEU A 263 -11.57 5.97 -7.06
C LEU A 263 -10.26 5.88 -7.82
N ASP A 264 -9.81 7.01 -8.34
CA ASP A 264 -8.45 7.21 -8.82
C ASP A 264 -7.73 8.17 -7.87
N ILE A 265 -6.66 7.70 -7.23
CA ILE A 265 -5.82 8.45 -6.30
C ILE A 265 -4.47 8.62 -6.97
N VAL A 266 -4.12 9.85 -7.30
CA VAL A 266 -2.96 10.17 -8.13
C VAL A 266 -1.96 10.99 -7.34
N SER A 267 -0.69 10.61 -7.43
CA SER A 267 0.43 11.34 -6.85
C SER A 267 1.43 11.78 -7.91
N ASP A 268 1.85 13.03 -7.86
CA ASP A 268 3.00 13.57 -8.61
C ASP A 268 4.31 13.49 -7.82
N GLY A 269 4.31 12.78 -6.69
CA GLY A 269 5.42 12.65 -5.76
C GLY A 269 5.50 13.78 -4.72
N ARG A 270 4.56 14.74 -4.73
CA ARG A 270 4.46 15.85 -3.75
C ARG A 270 3.05 16.06 -3.25
N THR A 271 2.09 15.95 -4.14
CA THR A 271 0.67 16.16 -3.84
C THR A 271 -0.12 14.90 -4.20
N VAL A 272 -1.16 14.63 -3.43
CA VAL A 272 -2.12 13.56 -3.69
C VAL A 272 -3.43 14.21 -4.13
N ALA A 273 -3.94 13.79 -5.28
CA ALA A 273 -5.26 14.17 -5.79
C ALA A 273 -6.18 12.95 -5.82
N VAL A 274 -7.43 13.13 -5.41
CA VAL A 274 -8.44 12.08 -5.43
C VAL A 274 -9.56 12.47 -6.37
N SER A 275 -10.02 11.53 -7.19
CA SER A 275 -11.19 11.70 -8.07
C SER A 275 -12.00 10.41 -8.13
N ARG A 276 -13.29 10.51 -8.46
CA ARG A 276 -14.10 9.33 -8.78
C ARG A 276 -14.03 9.04 -10.27
N ALA A 277 -13.97 7.76 -10.62
CA ALA A 277 -13.96 7.34 -12.00
C ALA A 277 -15.24 7.86 -12.72
N GLY A 278 -15.03 8.67 -13.76
CA GLY A 278 -16.12 9.32 -14.50
C GLY A 278 -16.36 10.79 -14.18
N ASP A 279 -15.76 11.35 -13.16
CA ASP A 279 -15.80 12.80 -12.91
C ASP A 279 -14.91 13.53 -13.91
N THR A 280 -15.52 14.24 -14.84
CA THR A 280 -14.80 15.07 -15.82
C THR A 280 -14.41 16.40 -15.16
N GLY A 281 -13.31 16.41 -14.41
CA GLY A 281 -12.52 17.63 -14.25
C GLY A 281 -12.62 18.45 -12.97
N GLU A 282 -13.17 17.96 -11.87
CA GLU A 282 -12.92 18.56 -10.56
C GLU A 282 -12.27 17.51 -9.64
N ALA A 283 -10.95 17.61 -9.46
CA ALA A 283 -10.29 16.90 -8.37
C ALA A 283 -10.92 17.39 -7.05
N LEU A 284 -11.24 16.47 -6.16
CA LEU A 284 -11.62 16.81 -4.78
C LEU A 284 -10.47 17.65 -4.23
N ALA A 285 -10.77 18.86 -3.75
CA ALA A 285 -9.74 19.76 -3.27
C ALA A 285 -9.04 19.14 -2.04
N PRO A 286 -7.71 19.31 -1.91
CA PRO A 286 -7.01 18.80 -0.73
C PRO A 286 -7.64 19.39 0.53
N ALA A 287 -7.83 18.55 1.56
CA ALA A 287 -8.28 18.98 2.87
C ALA A 287 -7.33 20.07 3.41
N ALA A 288 -7.90 21.19 3.83
CA ALA A 288 -7.16 22.37 4.28
C ALA A 288 -6.71 22.25 5.72
#